data_edc87d2c9167872d67d8f43a652cca64
#
_entry.id   edc87d2c9167872d67d8f43a652cca64
#
_cell.length_a   1.000
_cell.length_b   1.000
_cell.length_c   1.000
_cell.angle_alpha   90.00
_cell.angle_beta   90.00
_cell.angle_gamma   90.00
#
_symmetry.space_group_name_H-M   'P 1'
#
loop_
_entity.id
_entity.type
_entity.pdbx_description
1 polymer ?
#
loop_
_entity_poly.entity_id
_entity_poly.type
_entity_poly.pdbx_seq_one_letter_code
_entity_poly.pdbx_strand_id
1 'polypeptide(L)'
;MSKKPADAFRVMHTADWHLGKMLNEQSREAEQKLFLDWLLKQVVDLEVDAVLVAGDVFDTANPPQSAEALYYDFVAELNRKSSASLVLIAGNHDSANQLEAPKRVLKALRTHVHGAVADEPADRLLLLPTADNPKVAIAMVPFLREKDLRMGRSGDKEAEVRKEIVEGIRRAYEETAKAAKSAKLSCPVIATGHLTVAGAASSQSERDIHIGGLGAVDSSLFPDAFAYVALGHLHRPQSTDKEGRIRYSGSPIALSFSEVNDKKEVRLLDVVGSSVVQGSVPIPVFRKLFQLKTSLASLEKDLSSQAKIKAAELPTWVEVVLSGHTGLNDANNQVRTLSHGQPFEVLKVMLGDVPRLIGAGVGQEVDAKLEGLLDKPSEVFDHLLKQQADLSDEDKSSLRLAFRKLVERI
;
A
#
# COMPACT_ATOMS: atom_id res chain seq x y z
N MET A 1 -15.82 -4.06 -21.83
CA MET A 1 -15.11 -5.22 -21.23
C MET A 1 -15.52 -6.46 -21.95
N SER A 2 -14.60 -7.39 -22.22
CA SER A 2 -14.92 -8.65 -22.89
C SER A 2 -15.73 -9.56 -21.96
N LYS A 3 -16.76 -10.21 -22.52
CA LYS A 3 -17.49 -11.28 -21.83
C LYS A 3 -16.50 -12.34 -21.36
N LYS A 4 -16.73 -12.91 -20.17
CA LYS A 4 -15.91 -14.02 -19.67
C LYS A 4 -15.93 -15.18 -20.69
N PRO A 5 -14.76 -15.72 -21.11
CA PRO A 5 -14.73 -16.91 -21.95
C PRO A 5 -15.44 -18.08 -21.25
N ALA A 6 -16.14 -18.92 -22.01
CA ALA A 6 -17.01 -19.97 -21.44
C ALA A 6 -16.30 -20.94 -20.49
N ASP A 7 -15.03 -21.27 -20.77
CA ASP A 7 -14.23 -22.23 -19.97
C ASP A 7 -13.22 -21.54 -19.05
N ALA A 8 -13.26 -20.19 -18.94
CA ALA A 8 -12.31 -19.46 -18.12
C ALA A 8 -12.65 -19.54 -16.63
N PHE A 9 -11.63 -19.69 -15.80
CA PHE A 9 -11.68 -19.35 -14.38
C PHE A 9 -11.13 -17.93 -14.21
N ARG A 10 -11.98 -17.01 -13.79
CA ARG A 10 -11.65 -15.56 -13.71
C ARG A 10 -11.21 -15.17 -12.32
N VAL A 11 -9.98 -14.67 -12.22
CA VAL A 11 -9.42 -14.15 -10.98
C VAL A 11 -9.31 -12.62 -11.06
N MET A 12 -9.77 -11.92 -10.05
CA MET A 12 -9.60 -10.47 -9.89
C MET A 12 -8.54 -10.19 -8.84
N HIS A 13 -7.43 -9.57 -9.22
CA HIS A 13 -6.33 -9.20 -8.33
C HIS A 13 -6.45 -7.73 -7.93
N THR A 14 -6.45 -7.48 -6.63
CA THR A 14 -6.40 -6.18 -5.95
C THR A 14 -5.44 -6.27 -4.77
N ALA A 15 -5.03 -5.15 -4.18
CA ALA A 15 -4.13 -5.06 -3.03
C ALA A 15 -4.31 -3.73 -2.30
N ASP A 16 -3.64 -3.56 -1.19
CA ASP A 16 -3.42 -2.27 -0.52
C ASP A 16 -4.73 -1.51 -0.26
N TRP A 17 -5.72 -2.20 0.33
CA TRP A 17 -7.02 -1.62 0.65
C TRP A 17 -6.91 -0.58 1.76
N HIS A 18 -5.98 -0.79 2.71
CA HIS A 18 -5.74 0.08 3.85
C HIS A 18 -7.02 0.53 4.55
N LEU A 19 -7.91 -0.43 4.85
CA LEU A 19 -9.14 -0.13 5.58
C LEU A 19 -8.80 0.52 6.92
N GLY A 20 -9.48 1.63 7.24
CA GLY A 20 -9.19 2.46 8.41
C GLY A 20 -8.17 3.56 8.18
N LYS A 21 -7.65 3.72 6.94
CA LYS A 21 -6.74 4.82 6.57
C LYS A 21 -7.35 6.18 6.85
N MET A 22 -6.51 7.07 7.40
CA MET A 22 -6.79 8.50 7.55
C MET A 22 -5.95 9.30 6.55
N LEU A 23 -6.47 10.42 6.08
CA LEU A 23 -5.71 11.41 5.30
C LEU A 23 -5.81 12.77 6.01
N ASN A 24 -4.70 13.28 6.56
CA ASN A 24 -4.69 14.52 7.34
C ASN A 24 -5.83 14.55 8.39
N GLU A 25 -5.89 13.53 9.22
CA GLU A 25 -6.89 13.34 10.30
C GLU A 25 -8.34 13.15 9.83
N GLN A 26 -8.59 13.07 8.52
CA GLN A 26 -9.92 12.79 7.97
C GLN A 26 -10.07 11.31 7.61
N SER A 27 -11.19 10.71 8.01
CA SER A 27 -11.49 9.31 7.71
C SER A 27 -11.73 9.10 6.22
N ARG A 28 -11.19 7.99 5.68
CA ARG A 28 -11.40 7.54 4.30
C ARG A 28 -12.50 6.46 4.20
N GLU A 29 -13.19 6.17 5.30
CA GLU A 29 -14.18 5.09 5.40
C GLU A 29 -15.27 5.15 4.32
N ALA A 30 -15.79 6.36 4.03
CA ALA A 30 -16.80 6.54 2.99
C ALA A 30 -16.29 6.11 1.60
N GLU A 31 -15.05 6.44 1.26
CA GLU A 31 -14.43 6.04 -0.02
C GLU A 31 -14.14 4.55 -0.05
N GLN A 32 -13.65 3.99 1.06
CA GLN A 32 -13.37 2.56 1.20
C GLN A 32 -14.66 1.74 1.06
N LYS A 33 -15.75 2.21 1.66
CA LYS A 33 -17.07 1.58 1.50
C LYS A 33 -17.52 1.60 0.04
N LEU A 34 -17.45 2.74 -0.63
CA LEU A 34 -17.82 2.88 -2.04
C LEU A 34 -16.97 1.98 -2.94
N PHE A 35 -15.68 1.86 -2.65
CA PHE A 35 -14.81 0.92 -3.35
C PHE A 35 -15.26 -0.53 -3.16
N LEU A 36 -15.51 -0.97 -1.93
CA LEU A 36 -15.94 -2.35 -1.65
C LEU A 36 -17.32 -2.66 -2.29
N ASP A 37 -18.24 -1.72 -2.25
CA ASP A 37 -19.54 -1.84 -2.92
C ASP A 37 -19.36 -1.96 -4.45
N TRP A 38 -18.50 -1.14 -5.04
CA TRP A 38 -18.13 -1.22 -6.45
C TRP A 38 -17.44 -2.54 -6.80
N LEU A 39 -16.48 -2.99 -5.97
CA LEU A 39 -15.75 -4.25 -6.19
C LEU A 39 -16.71 -5.42 -6.22
N LEU A 40 -17.63 -5.49 -5.24
CA LEU A 40 -18.65 -6.52 -5.18
C LEU A 40 -19.53 -6.53 -6.44
N LYS A 41 -19.94 -5.34 -6.90
CA LYS A 41 -20.68 -5.21 -8.16
C LYS A 41 -19.88 -5.75 -9.33
N GLN A 42 -18.58 -5.42 -9.45
CA GLN A 42 -17.73 -5.93 -10.52
C GLN A 42 -17.57 -7.46 -10.45
N VAL A 43 -17.45 -8.03 -9.24
CA VAL A 43 -17.38 -9.48 -9.08
C VAL A 43 -18.61 -10.18 -9.66
N VAL A 44 -19.80 -9.63 -9.40
CA VAL A 44 -21.06 -10.18 -9.93
C VAL A 44 -21.19 -9.95 -11.43
N ASP A 45 -21.01 -8.71 -11.89
CA ASP A 45 -21.22 -8.31 -13.29
C ASP A 45 -20.23 -9.00 -14.25
N LEU A 46 -19.02 -9.28 -13.81
CA LEU A 46 -17.95 -9.90 -14.60
C LEU A 46 -17.81 -11.40 -14.36
N GLU A 47 -18.70 -11.98 -13.58
CA GLU A 47 -18.68 -13.43 -13.27
C GLU A 47 -17.31 -13.88 -12.75
N VAL A 48 -16.77 -13.15 -11.75
CA VAL A 48 -15.47 -13.44 -11.14
C VAL A 48 -15.59 -14.70 -10.27
N ASP A 49 -14.62 -15.62 -10.39
CA ASP A 49 -14.59 -16.87 -9.61
C ASP A 49 -13.74 -16.78 -8.36
N ALA A 50 -12.73 -15.87 -8.35
CA ALA A 50 -11.92 -15.59 -7.17
C ALA A 50 -11.46 -14.13 -7.13
N VAL A 51 -11.51 -13.51 -5.95
CA VAL A 51 -10.89 -12.22 -5.66
C VAL A 51 -9.62 -12.49 -4.88
N LEU A 52 -8.49 -12.01 -5.38
CA LEU A 52 -7.17 -12.16 -4.77
C LEU A 52 -6.70 -10.80 -4.24
N VAL A 53 -6.49 -10.71 -2.92
CA VAL A 53 -6.01 -9.50 -2.23
C VAL A 53 -4.57 -9.71 -1.80
N ALA A 54 -3.65 -9.01 -2.44
CA ALA A 54 -2.21 -9.20 -2.25
C ALA A 54 -1.64 -8.33 -1.11
N GLY A 55 -2.27 -8.39 0.06
CA GLY A 55 -1.80 -7.76 1.31
C GLY A 55 -2.33 -6.36 1.56
N ASP A 56 -2.00 -5.84 2.73
CA ASP A 56 -2.42 -4.55 3.29
C ASP A 56 -3.94 -4.36 3.23
N VAL A 57 -4.64 -5.32 3.82
CA VAL A 57 -6.11 -5.25 3.99
C VAL A 57 -6.46 -4.10 4.91
N PHE A 58 -5.74 -3.97 6.02
CA PHE A 58 -5.90 -2.89 7.00
C PHE A 58 -4.73 -1.91 6.98
N ASP A 59 -4.97 -0.66 7.38
CA ASP A 59 -3.92 0.37 7.46
C ASP A 59 -2.96 0.16 8.64
N THR A 60 -3.40 -0.55 9.66
CA THR A 60 -2.61 -0.83 10.87
C THR A 60 -2.87 -2.23 11.41
N ALA A 61 -1.90 -2.75 12.16
CA ALA A 61 -1.98 -4.07 12.79
C ALA A 61 -3.15 -4.19 13.81
N ASN A 62 -3.64 -3.06 14.34
CA ASN A 62 -4.81 -2.96 15.21
C ASN A 62 -5.81 -2.01 14.54
N PRO A 63 -6.62 -2.47 13.58
CA PRO A 63 -7.56 -1.62 12.87
C PRO A 63 -8.70 -1.14 13.78
N PRO A 64 -9.29 0.03 13.49
CA PRO A 64 -10.50 0.45 14.18
C PRO A 64 -11.67 -0.47 13.86
N GLN A 65 -12.64 -0.58 14.77
CA GLN A 65 -13.82 -1.44 14.59
C GLN A 65 -14.60 -1.15 13.31
N SER A 66 -14.65 0.10 12.85
CA SER A 66 -15.31 0.46 11.60
C SER A 66 -14.63 -0.17 10.38
N ALA A 67 -13.30 -0.27 10.38
CA ALA A 67 -12.54 -0.94 9.31
C ALA A 67 -12.78 -2.45 9.33
N GLU A 68 -12.81 -3.07 10.51
CA GLU A 68 -13.16 -4.48 10.64
C GLU A 68 -14.60 -4.76 10.17
N ALA A 69 -15.55 -3.88 10.53
CA ALA A 69 -16.94 -3.99 10.07
C ALA A 69 -17.02 -3.95 8.53
N LEU A 70 -16.35 -2.99 7.88
CA LEU A 70 -16.29 -2.92 6.40
C LEU A 70 -15.76 -4.22 5.79
N TYR A 71 -14.70 -4.79 6.36
CA TYR A 71 -14.11 -6.04 5.89
C TYR A 71 -15.09 -7.22 6.03
N TYR A 72 -15.68 -7.42 7.21
CA TYR A 72 -16.59 -8.55 7.43
C TYR A 72 -17.91 -8.40 6.68
N ASP A 73 -18.43 -7.17 6.53
CA ASP A 73 -19.59 -6.89 5.69
C ASP A 73 -19.32 -7.25 4.24
N PHE A 74 -18.14 -6.89 3.70
CA PHE A 74 -17.74 -7.28 2.36
C PHE A 74 -17.66 -8.80 2.20
N VAL A 75 -17.04 -9.52 3.15
CA VAL A 75 -16.94 -10.99 3.13
C VAL A 75 -18.33 -11.62 3.13
N ALA A 76 -19.23 -11.15 3.99
CA ALA A 76 -20.59 -11.66 4.08
C ALA A 76 -21.39 -11.41 2.80
N GLU A 77 -21.32 -10.19 2.26
CA GLU A 77 -22.01 -9.80 1.02
C GLU A 77 -21.44 -10.52 -0.21
N LEU A 78 -20.12 -10.72 -0.29
CA LEU A 78 -19.50 -11.50 -1.36
C LEU A 78 -20.00 -12.93 -1.35
N ASN A 79 -20.03 -13.58 -0.17
CA ASN A 79 -20.55 -14.93 -0.01
C ASN A 79 -22.04 -15.04 -0.34
N ARG A 80 -22.84 -14.00 -0.05
CA ARG A 80 -24.29 -13.98 -0.31
C ARG A 80 -24.62 -13.74 -1.78
N LYS A 81 -23.85 -12.87 -2.48
CA LYS A 81 -24.17 -12.40 -3.83
C LYS A 81 -23.43 -13.13 -4.95
N SER A 82 -22.39 -13.88 -4.62
CA SER A 82 -21.58 -14.61 -5.61
C SER A 82 -21.11 -15.95 -5.07
N SER A 83 -20.60 -16.80 -5.98
CA SER A 83 -19.88 -18.03 -5.65
C SER A 83 -18.36 -17.83 -5.58
N ALA A 84 -17.88 -16.61 -5.76
CA ALA A 84 -16.47 -16.30 -5.79
C ALA A 84 -15.77 -16.64 -4.46
N SER A 85 -14.57 -17.19 -4.56
CA SER A 85 -13.68 -17.31 -3.41
C SER A 85 -12.97 -15.99 -3.14
N LEU A 86 -12.78 -15.63 -1.87
CA LEU A 86 -11.90 -14.53 -1.46
C LEU A 86 -10.60 -15.13 -0.96
N VAL A 87 -9.48 -14.69 -1.52
CA VAL A 87 -8.13 -15.15 -1.17
C VAL A 87 -7.33 -13.95 -0.70
N LEU A 88 -6.83 -13.99 0.53
CA LEU A 88 -6.10 -12.88 1.14
C LEU A 88 -4.76 -13.36 1.69
N ILE A 89 -3.74 -12.56 1.45
CA ILE A 89 -2.48 -12.65 2.18
C ILE A 89 -2.29 -11.42 3.05
N ALA A 90 -1.52 -11.52 4.12
CA ALA A 90 -1.14 -10.34 4.91
C ALA A 90 -0.07 -9.51 4.18
N GLY A 91 -0.18 -8.19 4.29
CA GLY A 91 0.89 -7.25 3.98
C GLY A 91 1.71 -6.86 5.22
N ASN A 92 2.51 -5.81 5.09
CA ASN A 92 3.36 -5.34 6.19
C ASN A 92 2.60 -4.51 7.24
N HIS A 93 1.45 -3.95 6.89
CA HIS A 93 0.56 -3.24 7.80
C HIS A 93 -0.33 -4.19 8.61
N ASP A 94 -0.61 -5.38 8.08
CA ASP A 94 -1.51 -6.34 8.69
C ASP A 94 -0.89 -7.08 9.88
N SER A 95 -1.74 -7.42 10.86
CA SER A 95 -1.42 -8.43 11.85
C SER A 95 -1.77 -9.81 11.34
N ALA A 96 -0.77 -10.66 11.08
CA ALA A 96 -0.98 -12.04 10.65
C ALA A 96 -1.94 -12.80 11.58
N ASN A 97 -1.73 -12.65 12.90
CA ASN A 97 -2.55 -13.33 13.90
C ASN A 97 -4.02 -12.86 13.88
N GLN A 98 -4.24 -11.56 13.69
CA GLN A 98 -5.61 -11.00 13.67
C GLN A 98 -6.35 -11.42 12.40
N LEU A 99 -5.70 -11.40 11.24
CA LEU A 99 -6.29 -11.87 9.99
C LEU A 99 -6.60 -13.37 10.03
N GLU A 100 -5.74 -14.18 10.66
CA GLU A 100 -5.93 -15.63 10.74
C GLU A 100 -6.86 -16.09 11.87
N ALA A 101 -7.07 -15.29 12.92
CA ALA A 101 -7.90 -15.67 14.05
C ALA A 101 -9.29 -16.21 13.63
N PRO A 102 -10.04 -15.59 12.72
CA PRO A 102 -11.32 -16.08 12.25
C PRO A 102 -11.23 -17.10 11.09
N LYS A 103 -10.04 -17.61 10.72
CA LYS A 103 -9.79 -18.44 9.54
C LYS A 103 -10.77 -19.61 9.36
N ARG A 104 -11.16 -20.26 10.46
CA ARG A 104 -12.13 -21.38 10.42
C ARG A 104 -13.52 -20.92 9.99
N VAL A 105 -13.98 -19.78 10.49
CA VAL A 105 -15.28 -19.20 10.11
C VAL A 105 -15.22 -18.66 8.69
N LEU A 106 -14.16 -17.95 8.34
CA LEU A 106 -13.94 -17.40 7.01
C LEU A 106 -13.92 -18.49 5.92
N LYS A 107 -13.34 -19.65 6.22
CA LYS A 107 -13.33 -20.80 5.28
C LYS A 107 -14.75 -21.25 4.93
N ALA A 108 -15.69 -21.24 5.87
CA ALA A 108 -17.11 -21.57 5.59
C ALA A 108 -17.76 -20.53 4.66
N LEU A 109 -17.20 -19.32 4.58
CA LEU A 109 -17.61 -18.24 3.68
C LEU A 109 -16.74 -18.18 2.41
N ARG A 110 -16.09 -19.29 2.02
CA ARG A 110 -15.16 -19.36 0.86
C ARG A 110 -14.05 -18.31 0.91
N THR A 111 -13.66 -17.89 2.11
CA THR A 111 -12.58 -16.93 2.32
C THR A 111 -11.35 -17.63 2.87
N HIS A 112 -10.24 -17.54 2.16
CA HIS A 112 -8.97 -18.18 2.46
C HIS A 112 -7.95 -17.12 2.85
N VAL A 113 -7.38 -17.24 4.04
CA VAL A 113 -6.45 -16.24 4.60
C VAL A 113 -5.12 -16.89 4.94
N HIS A 114 -4.02 -16.26 4.51
CA HIS A 114 -2.66 -16.57 4.92
C HIS A 114 -1.97 -15.31 5.46
N GLY A 115 -1.94 -15.21 6.78
CA GLY A 115 -1.29 -14.09 7.49
C GLY A 115 0.21 -14.29 7.66
N ALA A 116 0.66 -15.55 7.79
CA ALA A 116 2.06 -15.94 7.87
C ALA A 116 2.38 -16.98 6.81
N VAL A 117 3.66 -17.08 6.43
CA VAL A 117 4.10 -18.14 5.51
C VAL A 117 3.95 -19.49 6.18
N ALA A 118 3.33 -20.44 5.51
CA ALA A 118 3.20 -21.81 6.04
C ALA A 118 4.56 -22.51 6.01
N ASP A 119 4.86 -23.28 7.07
CA ASP A 119 6.13 -24.03 7.20
C ASP A 119 6.26 -25.05 6.08
N GLU A 120 5.20 -25.82 5.83
CA GLU A 120 5.16 -26.80 4.74
C GLU A 120 4.84 -26.12 3.41
N PRO A 121 5.73 -26.20 2.40
CA PRO A 121 5.52 -25.54 1.10
C PRO A 121 4.24 -25.97 0.38
N ALA A 122 3.75 -27.20 0.60
CA ALA A 122 2.50 -27.69 0.03
C ALA A 122 1.26 -26.96 0.59
N ASP A 123 1.30 -26.54 1.85
CA ASP A 123 0.22 -25.81 2.51
C ASP A 123 0.12 -24.34 2.04
N ARG A 124 1.14 -23.88 1.30
CA ARG A 124 1.10 -22.56 0.62
C ARG A 124 0.28 -22.58 -0.67
N LEU A 125 -0.19 -23.76 -1.12
CA LEU A 125 -0.93 -23.91 -2.38
C LEU A 125 -2.43 -24.04 -2.11
N LEU A 126 -3.20 -23.10 -2.61
CA LEU A 126 -4.66 -23.15 -2.63
C LEU A 126 -5.14 -23.53 -4.03
N LEU A 127 -5.86 -24.65 -4.14
CA LEU A 127 -6.40 -25.15 -5.40
C LEU A 127 -7.86 -24.71 -5.57
N LEU A 128 -8.17 -23.99 -6.65
CA LEU A 128 -9.48 -23.45 -6.93
C LEU A 128 -10.04 -23.97 -8.27
N PRO A 129 -11.36 -24.20 -8.39
CA PRO A 129 -12.38 -24.09 -7.34
C PRO A 129 -12.31 -25.17 -6.27
N THR A 130 -11.76 -26.35 -6.58
CA THR A 130 -11.60 -27.50 -5.67
C THR A 130 -10.29 -28.22 -5.91
N ALA A 131 -9.83 -29.00 -4.94
CA ALA A 131 -8.60 -29.79 -5.06
C ALA A 131 -8.72 -30.89 -6.10
N ASP A 132 -9.91 -31.47 -6.29
CA ASP A 132 -10.14 -32.59 -7.23
C ASP A 132 -10.18 -32.13 -8.69
N ASN A 133 -10.56 -30.89 -8.95
CA ASN A 133 -10.64 -30.33 -10.31
C ASN A 133 -10.15 -28.87 -10.32
N PRO A 134 -8.86 -28.63 -10.07
CA PRO A 134 -8.33 -27.28 -9.99
C PRO A 134 -8.24 -26.65 -11.39
N LYS A 135 -8.70 -25.41 -11.49
CA LYS A 135 -8.54 -24.54 -12.67
C LYS A 135 -7.35 -23.59 -12.51
N VAL A 136 -7.00 -23.28 -11.28
CA VAL A 136 -5.85 -22.46 -10.92
C VAL A 136 -5.33 -22.87 -9.55
N ALA A 137 -4.03 -22.80 -9.35
CA ALA A 137 -3.39 -22.89 -8.06
C ALA A 137 -2.92 -21.48 -7.64
N ILE A 138 -3.24 -21.07 -6.42
CA ILE A 138 -2.74 -19.83 -5.85
C ILE A 138 -1.62 -20.17 -4.87
N ALA A 139 -0.40 -19.76 -5.17
CA ALA A 139 0.74 -19.85 -4.26
C ALA A 139 0.69 -18.65 -3.27
N MET A 140 0.17 -18.90 -2.08
CA MET A 140 -0.12 -17.89 -1.06
C MET A 140 1.14 -17.57 -0.25
N VAL A 141 1.94 -16.61 -0.73
CA VAL A 141 3.13 -16.10 -0.05
C VAL A 141 2.78 -14.71 0.48
N PRO A 142 2.60 -14.54 1.81
CA PRO A 142 2.31 -13.24 2.42
C PRO A 142 3.58 -12.39 2.54
N PHE A 143 3.46 -11.22 3.19
CA PHE A 143 4.61 -10.44 3.60
C PHE A 143 5.54 -11.28 4.48
N LEU A 144 6.79 -11.43 4.04
CA LEU A 144 7.81 -12.21 4.72
C LEU A 144 8.57 -11.32 5.71
N ARG A 145 8.47 -11.64 6.99
CA ARG A 145 9.20 -10.93 8.06
C ARG A 145 10.61 -11.50 8.19
N GLU A 146 11.53 -10.74 8.77
CA GLU A 146 12.92 -11.19 8.97
C GLU A 146 13.00 -12.55 9.66
N LYS A 147 12.17 -12.80 10.68
CA LYS A 147 12.09 -14.08 11.40
C LYS A 147 11.68 -15.27 10.51
N ASP A 148 10.97 -15.03 9.42
CA ASP A 148 10.52 -16.05 8.47
C ASP A 148 11.62 -16.41 7.46
N LEU A 149 12.64 -15.55 7.34
CA LEU A 149 13.68 -15.61 6.32
C LEU A 149 15.02 -16.11 6.84
N ARG A 150 15.34 -15.79 8.08
CA ARG A 150 16.63 -16.12 8.69
C ARG A 150 16.53 -16.33 10.21
N MET A 151 17.48 -17.10 10.75
CA MET A 151 17.73 -17.12 12.18
C MET A 151 18.80 -16.06 12.50
N GLY A 152 18.36 -14.92 13.07
CA GLY A 152 19.23 -13.79 13.44
C GLY A 152 20.30 -14.19 14.45
N ARG A 153 21.53 -13.70 14.27
CA ARG A 153 22.63 -13.81 15.23
C ARG A 153 23.09 -12.42 15.64
N SER A 154 23.40 -12.25 16.91
CA SER A 154 23.97 -11.00 17.41
C SER A 154 25.35 -10.75 16.78
N GLY A 155 25.54 -9.57 16.17
CA GLY A 155 26.83 -9.17 15.56
C GLY A 155 26.97 -9.47 14.07
N ASP A 156 25.90 -9.93 13.39
CA ASP A 156 25.91 -10.09 11.93
C ASP A 156 26.13 -8.75 11.23
N LYS A 157 26.95 -8.74 10.17
CA LYS A 157 27.17 -7.55 9.35
C LYS A 157 25.97 -7.29 8.45
N GLU A 158 25.62 -6.03 8.25
CA GLU A 158 24.46 -5.61 7.43
C GLU A 158 24.43 -6.26 6.03
N ALA A 159 25.58 -6.36 5.36
CA ALA A 159 25.69 -7.00 4.05
C ALA A 159 25.38 -8.50 4.09
N GLU A 160 25.74 -9.20 5.15
CA GLU A 160 25.44 -10.62 5.37
C GLU A 160 23.94 -10.81 5.64
N VAL A 161 23.37 -9.95 6.48
CA VAL A 161 21.93 -9.90 6.77
C VAL A 161 21.11 -9.71 5.48
N ARG A 162 21.47 -8.73 4.66
CA ARG A 162 20.79 -8.50 3.38
C ARG A 162 20.84 -9.72 2.46
N LYS A 163 22.02 -10.37 2.37
CA LYS A 163 22.18 -11.58 1.54
C LYS A 163 21.29 -12.72 2.03
N GLU A 164 21.26 -12.99 3.34
CA GLU A 164 20.42 -14.04 3.93
C GLU A 164 18.94 -13.78 3.71
N ILE A 165 18.50 -12.51 3.79
CA ILE A 165 17.11 -12.12 3.55
C ILE A 165 16.72 -12.38 2.09
N VAL A 166 17.53 -11.94 1.12
CA VAL A 166 17.28 -12.19 -0.30
C VAL A 166 17.19 -13.69 -0.58
N GLU A 167 18.10 -14.46 -0.01
CA GLU A 167 18.11 -15.92 -0.17
C GLU A 167 16.91 -16.58 0.53
N GLY A 168 16.50 -16.07 1.68
CA GLY A 168 15.28 -16.52 2.36
C GLY A 168 14.02 -16.29 1.53
N ILE A 169 13.89 -15.08 0.93
CA ILE A 169 12.77 -14.77 0.02
C ILE A 169 12.81 -15.70 -1.20
N ARG A 170 13.98 -15.83 -1.85
CA ARG A 170 14.17 -16.73 -2.99
C ARG A 170 13.74 -18.16 -2.65
N ARG A 171 14.22 -18.68 -1.52
CA ARG A 171 13.90 -20.02 -1.03
C ARG A 171 12.40 -20.21 -0.84
N ALA A 172 11.69 -19.24 -0.25
CA ALA A 172 10.25 -19.33 -0.04
C ALA A 172 9.49 -19.52 -1.36
N TYR A 173 9.84 -18.77 -2.42
CA TYR A 173 9.20 -18.92 -3.73
C TYR A 173 9.63 -20.18 -4.47
N GLU A 174 10.91 -20.57 -4.42
CA GLU A 174 11.42 -21.79 -5.06
C GLU A 174 10.83 -23.05 -4.44
N GLU A 175 10.73 -23.12 -3.10
CA GLU A 175 10.11 -24.25 -2.41
C GLU A 175 8.64 -24.39 -2.78
N THR A 176 7.91 -23.27 -2.86
CA THR A 176 6.51 -23.25 -3.26
C THR A 176 6.34 -23.70 -4.72
N ALA A 177 7.22 -23.24 -5.62
CA ALA A 177 7.23 -23.70 -7.03
C ALA A 177 7.56 -25.19 -7.15
N LYS A 178 8.52 -25.69 -6.35
CA LYS A 178 8.85 -27.12 -6.27
C LYS A 178 7.66 -27.95 -5.76
N ALA A 179 6.95 -27.47 -4.75
CA ALA A 179 5.73 -28.12 -4.23
C ALA A 179 4.64 -28.21 -5.32
N ALA A 180 4.38 -27.10 -6.05
CA ALA A 180 3.44 -27.08 -7.16
C ALA A 180 3.81 -28.10 -8.27
N LYS A 181 5.10 -28.17 -8.63
CA LYS A 181 5.60 -29.14 -9.60
C LYS A 181 5.45 -30.58 -9.09
N SER A 182 5.75 -30.83 -7.81
CA SER A 182 5.63 -32.16 -7.19
C SER A 182 4.17 -32.63 -7.13
N ALA A 183 3.23 -31.71 -6.95
CA ALA A 183 1.80 -31.99 -6.99
C ALA A 183 1.27 -32.31 -8.40
N LYS A 184 2.12 -32.18 -9.46
CA LYS A 184 1.78 -32.48 -10.87
C LYS A 184 0.50 -31.75 -11.31
N LEU A 185 0.36 -30.48 -10.93
CA LEU A 185 -0.81 -29.67 -11.25
C LEU A 185 -0.96 -29.52 -12.76
N SER A 186 -2.18 -29.71 -13.26
CA SER A 186 -2.55 -29.51 -14.67
C SER A 186 -2.98 -28.07 -14.97
N CYS A 187 -3.08 -27.23 -13.94
CA CYS A 187 -3.49 -25.83 -14.03
C CYS A 187 -2.30 -24.88 -13.77
N PRO A 188 -2.37 -23.63 -14.25
CA PRO A 188 -1.34 -22.65 -13.99
C PRO A 188 -1.30 -22.25 -12.52
N VAL A 189 -0.12 -21.77 -12.07
CA VAL A 189 0.11 -21.28 -10.73
C VAL A 189 0.20 -19.76 -10.76
N ILE A 190 -0.62 -19.08 -9.97
CA ILE A 190 -0.54 -17.65 -9.70
C ILE A 190 0.11 -17.48 -8.33
N ALA A 191 1.27 -16.85 -8.26
CA ALA A 191 1.91 -16.52 -6.98
C ALA A 191 1.41 -15.20 -6.43
N THR A 192 1.44 -15.06 -5.11
CA THR A 192 1.22 -13.78 -4.42
C THR A 192 2.52 -13.28 -3.80
N GLY A 193 2.56 -12.00 -3.47
CA GLY A 193 3.64 -11.41 -2.70
C GLY A 193 3.29 -10.00 -2.23
N HIS A 194 3.97 -9.59 -1.15
CA HIS A 194 3.83 -8.23 -0.65
C HIS A 194 5.23 -7.69 -0.31
N LEU A 195 5.89 -7.07 -1.29
CA LEU A 195 7.29 -6.64 -1.23
C LEU A 195 7.62 -5.67 -2.36
N THR A 196 8.77 -4.99 -2.26
CA THR A 196 9.27 -4.08 -3.31
C THR A 196 10.15 -4.82 -4.30
N VAL A 197 9.86 -4.69 -5.60
CA VAL A 197 10.70 -5.19 -6.71
C VAL A 197 11.50 -4.03 -7.31
N ALA A 198 12.76 -4.28 -7.61
CA ALA A 198 13.66 -3.28 -8.17
C ALA A 198 13.14 -2.70 -9.51
N GLY A 199 13.30 -1.40 -9.68
CA GLY A 199 12.82 -0.68 -10.86
C GLY A 199 11.34 -0.28 -10.83
N ALA A 200 10.59 -0.69 -9.82
CA ALA A 200 9.22 -0.22 -9.61
C ALA A 200 9.20 1.20 -9.03
N ALA A 201 8.18 1.97 -9.42
CA ALA A 201 7.98 3.33 -8.91
C ALA A 201 7.16 3.30 -7.62
N SER A 202 7.68 3.94 -6.57
CA SER A 202 6.96 4.16 -5.30
C SER A 202 6.28 5.52 -5.25
N SER A 203 5.32 5.70 -4.34
CA SER A 203 4.72 6.98 -3.96
C SER A 203 5.19 7.41 -2.57
N GLN A 204 4.66 8.52 -2.03
CA GLN A 204 5.00 8.99 -0.68
C GLN A 204 4.14 8.32 0.41
N SER A 205 3.21 7.49 0.03
CA SER A 205 2.26 6.84 0.95
C SER A 205 2.66 5.44 1.38
N GLU A 206 3.58 4.79 0.63
CA GLU A 206 4.15 3.52 1.05
C GLU A 206 5.10 3.73 2.24
N ARG A 207 5.08 2.79 3.17
CA ARG A 207 6.13 2.69 4.19
C ARG A 207 7.33 1.98 3.59
N ASP A 208 8.52 2.54 3.79
CA ASP A 208 9.73 1.82 3.39
C ASP A 208 9.78 0.46 4.08
N ILE A 209 9.72 -0.61 3.30
CA ILE A 209 9.94 -1.96 3.82
C ILE A 209 11.45 -2.19 3.88
N HIS A 210 12.03 -1.94 5.05
CA HIS A 210 13.42 -2.31 5.33
C HIS A 210 13.46 -3.64 6.09
N ILE A 211 13.35 -4.77 5.38
CA ILE A 211 13.62 -6.06 5.99
C ILE A 211 15.15 -6.19 6.08
N GLY A 212 15.73 -6.00 7.27
CA GLY A 212 17.18 -6.06 7.48
C GLY A 212 17.99 -5.13 6.56
N GLY A 213 17.45 -3.93 6.23
CA GLY A 213 18.08 -2.98 5.33
C GLY A 213 17.93 -3.28 3.82
N LEU A 214 17.12 -4.26 3.43
CA LEU A 214 16.83 -4.56 2.02
C LEU A 214 15.69 -3.66 1.54
N GLY A 215 15.96 -2.78 0.56
CA GLY A 215 14.94 -1.89 -0.03
C GLY A 215 14.11 -2.54 -1.13
N ALA A 216 14.71 -3.39 -1.97
CA ALA A 216 14.04 -4.02 -3.11
C ALA A 216 14.72 -5.32 -3.53
N VAL A 217 13.95 -6.24 -4.13
CA VAL A 217 14.44 -7.50 -4.70
C VAL A 217 14.43 -7.47 -6.22
N ASP A 218 15.30 -8.25 -6.84
CA ASP A 218 15.31 -8.42 -8.30
C ASP A 218 14.13 -9.28 -8.77
N SER A 219 13.52 -8.95 -9.91
CA SER A 219 12.39 -9.68 -10.48
C SER A 219 12.71 -11.14 -10.84
N SER A 220 13.97 -11.46 -11.09
CA SER A 220 14.45 -12.84 -11.34
C SER A 220 14.32 -13.77 -10.13
N LEU A 221 13.98 -13.21 -8.97
CA LEU A 221 13.69 -13.99 -7.76
C LEU A 221 12.45 -14.90 -7.94
N PHE A 222 11.50 -14.49 -8.80
CA PHE A 222 10.28 -15.26 -9.01
C PHE A 222 10.47 -16.36 -10.07
N PRO A 223 10.33 -17.66 -9.69
CA PRO A 223 10.43 -18.76 -10.62
C PRO A 223 9.50 -18.64 -11.84
N ASP A 224 9.97 -19.11 -13.02
CA ASP A 224 9.18 -19.13 -14.25
C ASP A 224 7.99 -20.12 -14.20
N ALA A 225 7.94 -20.97 -13.20
CA ALA A 225 6.81 -21.84 -12.93
C ALA A 225 5.51 -21.08 -12.58
N PHE A 226 5.61 -19.83 -12.18
CA PHE A 226 4.45 -18.98 -11.92
C PHE A 226 4.01 -18.28 -13.21
N ALA A 227 2.80 -18.57 -13.65
CA ALA A 227 2.21 -17.94 -14.83
C ALA A 227 1.88 -16.45 -14.62
N TYR A 228 1.70 -16.04 -13.35
CA TYR A 228 1.48 -14.67 -12.94
C TYR A 228 1.94 -14.48 -11.47
N VAL A 229 2.44 -13.29 -11.15
CA VAL A 229 2.80 -12.91 -9.78
C VAL A 229 2.00 -11.67 -9.39
N ALA A 230 1.06 -11.86 -8.47
CA ALA A 230 0.19 -10.83 -7.93
C ALA A 230 0.85 -10.14 -6.74
N LEU A 231 1.30 -8.91 -6.92
CA LEU A 231 2.00 -8.13 -5.89
C LEU A 231 1.12 -7.02 -5.31
N GLY A 232 1.27 -6.79 -4.02
CA GLY A 232 0.87 -5.59 -3.28
C GLY A 232 2.09 -4.86 -2.73
N HIS A 233 1.85 -3.82 -1.93
CA HIS A 233 2.78 -2.89 -1.31
C HIS A 233 2.94 -1.58 -2.06
N LEU A 234 3.14 -1.58 -3.38
CA LEU A 234 3.25 -0.36 -4.16
C LEU A 234 1.89 0.09 -4.67
N HIS A 235 1.51 1.31 -4.33
CA HIS A 235 0.15 1.84 -4.54
C HIS A 235 -0.14 2.24 -5.99
N ARG A 236 0.88 2.27 -6.86
CA ARG A 236 0.73 2.54 -8.29
C ARG A 236 0.60 1.24 -9.07
N PRO A 237 -0.48 1.05 -9.88
CA PRO A 237 -0.58 -0.08 -10.80
C PRO A 237 0.57 -0.09 -11.79
N GLN A 238 1.35 -1.17 -11.83
CA GLN A 238 2.53 -1.26 -12.70
C GLN A 238 3.00 -2.71 -12.89
N SER A 239 3.80 -2.92 -13.94
CA SER A 239 4.55 -4.16 -14.17
C SER A 239 6.03 -3.92 -13.89
N THR A 240 6.72 -4.93 -13.39
CA THR A 240 8.16 -4.89 -13.12
C THR A 240 8.97 -5.72 -14.12
N ASP A 241 8.30 -6.44 -15.00
CA ASP A 241 8.91 -7.22 -16.07
C ASP A 241 8.33 -6.84 -17.44
N LYS A 242 9.05 -7.18 -18.51
CA LYS A 242 8.64 -6.86 -19.90
C LYS A 242 7.44 -7.66 -20.36
N GLU A 243 7.30 -8.87 -19.87
CA GLU A 243 6.23 -9.80 -20.21
C GLU A 243 4.92 -9.45 -19.49
N GLY A 244 4.97 -8.59 -18.50
CA GLY A 244 3.82 -8.22 -17.69
C GLY A 244 3.34 -9.33 -16.74
N ARG A 245 4.19 -10.29 -16.45
CA ARG A 245 3.92 -11.42 -15.57
C ARG A 245 3.90 -11.03 -14.09
N ILE A 246 4.77 -10.09 -13.70
CA ILE A 246 4.94 -9.63 -12.32
C ILE A 246 4.30 -8.24 -12.19
N ARG A 247 3.19 -8.15 -11.43
CA ARG A 247 2.37 -6.93 -11.41
C ARG A 247 1.90 -6.52 -10.03
N TYR A 248 1.94 -5.23 -9.81
CA TYR A 248 1.21 -4.55 -8.75
C TYR A 248 -0.17 -4.11 -9.27
N SER A 249 -1.23 -4.44 -8.52
CA SER A 249 -2.56 -3.87 -8.79
C SER A 249 -2.66 -2.42 -8.32
N GLY A 250 -1.84 -2.05 -7.36
CA GLY A 250 -1.91 -0.77 -6.66
C GLY A 250 -3.05 -0.68 -5.66
N SER A 251 -3.06 0.40 -4.89
CA SER A 251 -4.17 0.71 -3.98
C SER A 251 -5.42 1.12 -4.75
N PRO A 252 -6.63 0.78 -4.25
CA PRO A 252 -7.88 1.06 -4.97
C PRO A 252 -8.28 2.54 -5.00
N ILE A 253 -7.79 3.32 -4.06
CA ILE A 253 -8.00 4.76 -3.97
C ILE A 253 -6.66 5.46 -3.79
N ALA A 254 -6.55 6.73 -4.18
CA ALA A 254 -5.35 7.51 -3.90
C ALA A 254 -5.20 7.69 -2.39
N LEU A 255 -4.13 7.17 -1.78
CA LEU A 255 -3.90 7.20 -0.33
C LEU A 255 -3.22 8.49 0.14
N SER A 256 -2.67 9.27 -0.78
CA SER A 256 -2.05 10.58 -0.51
C SER A 256 -2.22 11.52 -1.69
N PHE A 257 -1.91 12.81 -1.47
CA PHE A 257 -1.92 13.81 -2.55
C PHE A 257 -0.82 13.57 -3.60
N SER A 258 0.18 12.72 -3.35
CA SER A 258 1.17 12.35 -4.36
C SER A 258 0.61 11.40 -5.44
N GLU A 259 -0.53 10.77 -5.18
CA GLU A 259 -1.16 9.78 -6.07
C GLU A 259 -2.34 10.35 -6.89
N VAL A 260 -2.55 11.67 -6.88
CA VAL A 260 -3.71 12.31 -7.54
C VAL A 260 -3.82 12.03 -9.05
N ASN A 261 -2.70 11.70 -9.67
CA ASN A 261 -2.62 11.42 -11.11
C ASN A 261 -2.60 9.93 -11.44
N ASP A 262 -2.61 9.04 -10.43
CA ASP A 262 -2.56 7.60 -10.64
C ASP A 262 -3.93 7.09 -11.10
N LYS A 263 -3.91 6.29 -12.16
CA LYS A 263 -5.11 5.60 -12.64
C LYS A 263 -5.26 4.31 -11.86
N LYS A 264 -6.16 4.29 -10.91
CA LYS A 264 -6.42 3.12 -10.08
C LYS A 264 -7.20 2.07 -10.85
N GLU A 265 -6.82 0.79 -10.70
CA GLU A 265 -7.45 -0.34 -11.40
C GLU A 265 -7.38 -1.62 -10.56
N VAL A 266 -8.22 -2.57 -10.85
CA VAL A 266 -8.03 -3.98 -10.47
C VAL A 266 -7.58 -4.77 -11.68
N ARG A 267 -6.76 -5.79 -11.47
CA ARG A 267 -6.33 -6.69 -12.55
C ARG A 267 -7.35 -7.80 -12.73
N LEU A 268 -7.59 -8.18 -13.98
CA LEU A 268 -8.47 -9.27 -14.34
C LEU A 268 -7.66 -10.36 -15.06
N LEU A 269 -7.75 -11.59 -14.60
CA LEU A 269 -7.00 -12.71 -15.12
C LEU A 269 -7.98 -13.80 -15.54
N ASP A 270 -8.05 -14.10 -16.83
CA ASP A 270 -8.83 -15.22 -17.37
C ASP A 270 -7.90 -16.42 -17.54
N VAL A 271 -8.09 -17.44 -16.72
CA VAL A 271 -7.36 -18.70 -16.79
C VAL A 271 -8.10 -19.66 -17.69
N VAL A 272 -7.49 -20.01 -18.82
CA VAL A 272 -8.04 -20.96 -19.81
C VAL A 272 -7.00 -22.04 -20.06
N GLY A 273 -7.27 -23.26 -19.62
CA GLY A 273 -6.29 -24.35 -19.67
C GLY A 273 -5.02 -23.99 -18.90
N SER A 274 -3.86 -23.94 -19.57
CA SER A 274 -2.57 -23.55 -19.00
C SER A 274 -2.23 -22.05 -19.19
N SER A 275 -3.10 -21.29 -19.86
CA SER A 275 -2.85 -19.89 -20.21
C SER A 275 -3.54 -18.93 -19.24
N VAL A 276 -2.90 -17.78 -18.99
CA VAL A 276 -3.45 -16.66 -18.21
C VAL A 276 -3.51 -15.43 -19.10
N VAL A 277 -4.72 -15.01 -19.45
CA VAL A 277 -4.97 -13.80 -20.24
C VAL A 277 -5.25 -12.64 -19.28
N GLN A 278 -4.53 -11.54 -19.44
CA GLN A 278 -4.60 -10.41 -18.53
C GLN A 278 -5.43 -9.26 -19.09
N GLY A 279 -6.20 -8.64 -18.20
CA GLY A 279 -6.92 -7.39 -18.44
C GLY A 279 -6.91 -6.50 -17.20
N SER A 280 -7.62 -5.38 -17.25
CA SER A 280 -7.86 -4.53 -16.09
C SER A 280 -9.24 -3.89 -16.13
N VAL A 281 -9.70 -3.49 -14.95
CA VAL A 281 -10.94 -2.76 -14.74
C VAL A 281 -10.60 -1.46 -14.01
N PRO A 282 -10.80 -0.29 -14.64
CA PRO A 282 -10.53 0.97 -13.97
C PRO A 282 -11.49 1.18 -12.80
N ILE A 283 -10.95 1.62 -11.68
CA ILE A 283 -11.72 1.98 -10.48
C ILE A 283 -12.21 3.41 -10.64
N PRO A 284 -13.50 3.70 -10.39
CA PRO A 284 -14.02 5.06 -10.38
C PRO A 284 -13.34 5.93 -9.31
N VAL A 285 -13.20 7.21 -9.57
CA VAL A 285 -12.76 8.17 -8.56
C VAL A 285 -13.96 8.53 -7.68
N PHE A 286 -14.02 7.99 -6.45
CA PHE A 286 -15.11 8.26 -5.51
C PHE A 286 -14.99 9.63 -4.85
N ARG A 287 -13.75 10.09 -4.60
CA ARG A 287 -13.39 11.42 -4.11
C ARG A 287 -12.20 11.94 -4.90
N LYS A 288 -12.30 13.14 -5.41
CA LYS A 288 -11.15 13.81 -6.02
C LYS A 288 -10.22 14.33 -4.94
N LEU A 289 -8.93 14.02 -5.07
CA LEU A 289 -7.88 14.73 -4.37
C LEU A 289 -7.25 15.71 -5.35
N PHE A 290 -6.93 16.91 -4.87
CA PHE A 290 -6.32 17.93 -5.71
C PHE A 290 -5.21 18.68 -4.97
N GLN A 291 -4.05 18.84 -5.59
CA GLN A 291 -2.96 19.64 -5.06
C GLN A 291 -2.92 20.98 -5.78
N LEU A 292 -3.22 22.08 -5.07
CA LEU A 292 -3.18 23.43 -5.58
C LEU A 292 -1.84 24.08 -5.23
N LYS A 293 -0.98 24.29 -6.24
CA LYS A 293 0.25 25.07 -6.11
C LYS A 293 -0.03 26.50 -6.54
N THR A 294 0.06 27.46 -5.63
CA THR A 294 -0.30 28.86 -5.88
C THR A 294 0.54 29.82 -5.02
N SER A 295 0.43 31.11 -5.29
CA SER A 295 0.93 32.19 -4.45
C SER A 295 -0.20 32.87 -3.69
N LEU A 296 0.09 33.62 -2.63
CA LEU A 296 -0.94 34.38 -1.92
C LEU A 296 -1.69 35.36 -2.83
N ALA A 297 -0.98 35.98 -3.77
CA ALA A 297 -1.58 36.92 -4.74
C ALA A 297 -2.58 36.26 -5.70
N SER A 298 -2.41 34.96 -5.99
CA SER A 298 -3.27 34.21 -6.91
C SER A 298 -4.27 33.32 -6.19
N LEU A 299 -4.16 33.16 -4.87
CA LEU A 299 -4.89 32.19 -4.06
C LEU A 299 -6.39 32.24 -4.26
N GLU A 300 -7.01 33.41 -4.15
CA GLU A 300 -8.47 33.60 -4.31
C GLU A 300 -8.96 33.17 -5.70
N LYS A 301 -8.27 33.62 -6.75
CA LYS A 301 -8.57 33.27 -8.14
C LYS A 301 -8.45 31.76 -8.36
N ASP A 302 -7.41 31.16 -7.86
CA ASP A 302 -7.11 29.75 -8.09
C ASP A 302 -8.08 28.86 -7.29
N LEU A 303 -8.40 29.18 -6.04
CA LEU A 303 -9.45 28.50 -5.28
C LEU A 303 -10.82 28.62 -5.95
N SER A 304 -11.18 29.82 -6.46
CA SER A 304 -12.42 30.01 -7.20
C SER A 304 -12.48 29.19 -8.49
N SER A 305 -11.34 28.92 -9.12
CA SER A 305 -11.24 28.04 -10.28
C SER A 305 -11.51 26.60 -9.91
N GLN A 306 -11.03 26.13 -8.74
CA GLN A 306 -11.29 24.79 -8.24
C GLN A 306 -12.76 24.55 -7.93
N ALA A 307 -13.49 25.55 -7.47
CA ALA A 307 -14.92 25.48 -7.21
C ALA A 307 -15.76 25.09 -8.46
N LYS A 308 -15.22 25.31 -9.66
CA LYS A 308 -15.85 24.94 -10.93
C LYS A 308 -15.64 23.48 -11.33
N ILE A 309 -14.73 22.77 -10.67
CA ILE A 309 -14.45 21.38 -10.98
C ILE A 309 -15.57 20.51 -10.39
N LYS A 310 -16.29 19.80 -11.28
CA LYS A 310 -17.33 18.87 -10.84
C LYS A 310 -16.77 17.86 -9.83
N ALA A 311 -17.35 17.82 -8.64
CA ALA A 311 -17.01 16.81 -7.63
C ALA A 311 -17.27 15.39 -8.18
N ALA A 312 -16.63 14.40 -7.54
CA ALA A 312 -16.98 12.99 -7.71
C ALA A 312 -18.25 12.69 -6.87
N GLU A 313 -18.41 11.46 -6.40
CA GLU A 313 -19.52 11.09 -5.52
C GLU A 313 -19.41 11.77 -4.15
N LEU A 314 -18.19 11.95 -3.67
CA LEU A 314 -17.86 12.62 -2.41
C LEU A 314 -17.23 14.01 -2.66
N PRO A 315 -17.31 14.95 -1.69
CA PRO A 315 -16.68 16.25 -1.78
C PRO A 315 -15.19 16.16 -2.07
N THR A 316 -14.69 17.06 -2.92
CA THR A 316 -13.26 17.13 -3.27
C THR A 316 -12.42 17.57 -2.07
N TRP A 317 -11.28 16.94 -1.87
CA TRP A 317 -10.29 17.38 -0.88
C TRP A 317 -9.09 18.04 -1.57
N VAL A 318 -8.61 19.13 -0.96
CA VAL A 318 -7.56 19.98 -1.54
C VAL A 318 -6.38 20.08 -0.56
N GLU A 319 -5.17 19.90 -1.09
CA GLU A 319 -3.92 20.31 -0.45
C GLU A 319 -3.47 21.62 -1.12
N VAL A 320 -3.24 22.68 -0.34
CA VAL A 320 -2.74 23.97 -0.85
C VAL A 320 -1.26 24.09 -0.55
N VAL A 321 -0.45 24.28 -1.58
CA VAL A 321 0.99 24.53 -1.48
C VAL A 321 1.25 25.98 -1.90
N LEU A 322 1.54 26.84 -0.91
CA LEU A 322 1.77 28.26 -1.13
C LEU A 322 3.24 28.57 -1.35
N SER A 323 3.54 29.29 -2.41
CA SER A 323 4.86 29.91 -2.64
C SER A 323 4.90 31.30 -2.02
N GLY A 324 6.03 31.66 -1.39
CA GLY A 324 6.26 32.99 -0.78
C GLY A 324 6.57 32.96 0.72
N HIS A 325 7.09 34.09 1.22
CA HIS A 325 7.58 34.25 2.60
C HIS A 325 6.47 34.64 3.60
N THR A 326 5.41 33.85 3.71
CA THR A 326 4.32 34.09 4.65
C THR A 326 4.39 33.12 5.82
N GLY A 327 4.11 33.59 7.02
CA GLY A 327 4.00 32.71 8.19
C GLY A 327 2.87 31.67 7.97
N LEU A 328 3.10 30.41 8.34
CA LEU A 328 2.15 29.32 8.12
C LEU A 328 0.77 29.59 8.75
N ASN A 329 0.74 30.25 9.92
CA ASN A 329 -0.52 30.59 10.59
C ASN A 329 -1.35 31.59 9.79
N ASP A 330 -0.73 32.62 9.21
CA ASP A 330 -1.41 33.60 8.37
C ASP A 330 -1.91 32.97 7.07
N ALA A 331 -1.09 32.11 6.47
CA ALA A 331 -1.45 31.34 5.29
C ALA A 331 -2.67 30.44 5.56
N ASN A 332 -2.68 29.70 6.67
CA ASN A 332 -3.81 28.86 7.07
C ASN A 332 -5.10 29.68 7.24
N ASN A 333 -5.03 30.81 7.92
CA ASN A 333 -6.19 31.68 8.15
C ASN A 333 -6.76 32.23 6.83
N GLN A 334 -5.90 32.68 5.94
CA GLN A 334 -6.32 33.19 4.61
C GLN A 334 -6.95 32.09 3.78
N VAL A 335 -6.31 30.90 3.67
CA VAL A 335 -6.86 29.77 2.93
C VAL A 335 -8.22 29.35 3.50
N ARG A 336 -8.36 29.23 4.83
CA ARG A 336 -9.62 28.87 5.48
C ARG A 336 -10.72 29.89 5.20
N THR A 337 -10.41 31.18 5.26
CA THR A 337 -11.38 32.26 4.98
C THR A 337 -11.86 32.19 3.54
N LEU A 338 -10.95 32.03 2.59
CA LEU A 338 -11.27 32.01 1.15
C LEU A 338 -11.93 30.70 0.70
N SER A 339 -11.69 29.60 1.41
CA SER A 339 -12.30 28.29 1.12
C SER A 339 -13.64 28.08 1.79
N HIS A 340 -14.06 28.96 2.70
CA HIS A 340 -15.34 28.84 3.39
C HIS A 340 -16.50 28.92 2.39
N GLY A 341 -17.41 27.94 2.46
CA GLY A 341 -18.57 27.84 1.58
C GLY A 341 -18.27 27.34 0.16
N GLN A 342 -17.04 26.95 -0.14
CA GLN A 342 -16.67 26.34 -1.41
C GLN A 342 -17.12 24.85 -1.47
N PRO A 343 -17.32 24.28 -2.66
CA PRO A 343 -17.73 22.88 -2.85
C PRO A 343 -16.59 21.87 -2.68
N PHE A 344 -15.56 22.23 -1.95
CA PHE A 344 -14.40 21.39 -1.62
C PHE A 344 -13.91 21.70 -0.19
N GLU A 345 -13.12 20.80 0.37
CA GLU A 345 -12.51 20.94 1.69
C GLU A 345 -10.99 21.05 1.55
N VAL A 346 -10.38 22.05 2.18
CA VAL A 346 -8.92 22.14 2.28
C VAL A 346 -8.46 21.37 3.52
N LEU A 347 -7.76 20.27 3.28
CA LEU A 347 -7.24 19.43 4.37
C LEU A 347 -5.88 19.89 4.89
N LYS A 348 -5.05 20.45 4.00
CA LYS A 348 -3.68 20.78 4.33
C LYS A 348 -3.22 22.03 3.61
N VAL A 349 -2.48 22.88 4.33
CA VAL A 349 -1.77 24.03 3.77
C VAL A 349 -0.29 23.86 4.04
N MET A 350 0.54 24.00 3.01
CA MET A 350 2.00 23.89 3.08
C MET A 350 2.64 25.14 2.46
N LEU A 351 3.82 25.50 2.95
CA LEU A 351 4.68 26.50 2.31
C LEU A 351 5.64 25.78 1.36
N GLY A 352 5.62 26.16 0.06
CA GLY A 352 6.38 25.49 -1.00
C GLY A 352 7.88 25.75 -1.01
N ASP A 353 8.31 26.88 -0.43
CA ASP A 353 9.71 27.31 -0.46
C ASP A 353 10.47 27.02 0.84
N VAL A 354 9.86 26.33 1.78
CA VAL A 354 10.58 25.83 2.97
C VAL A 354 11.35 24.58 2.54
N PRO A 355 12.70 24.58 2.58
CA PRO A 355 13.46 23.35 2.38
C PRO A 355 12.86 22.26 3.28
N ARG A 356 12.49 21.13 2.71
CA ARG A 356 12.01 19.97 3.48
C ARG A 356 13.15 19.51 4.39
N LEU A 357 13.15 19.98 5.63
CA LEU A 357 14.11 19.57 6.65
C LEU A 357 13.83 18.17 7.21
N ILE A 358 12.76 17.50 6.75
CA ILE A 358 12.45 16.13 7.18
C ILE A 358 11.87 15.36 5.96
N GLY A 359 12.60 14.38 5.43
CA GLY A 359 12.06 13.26 4.66
C GLY A 359 12.10 13.33 3.14
N ALA A 360 13.10 13.96 2.52
CA ALA A 360 13.42 13.68 1.13
C ALA A 360 14.81 13.03 1.07
N GLY A 361 14.83 11.82 0.53
CA GLY A 361 15.98 11.05 0.09
C GLY A 361 17.35 11.55 0.50
N VAL A 362 17.90 11.01 1.56
CA VAL A 362 19.32 11.05 1.85
C VAL A 362 20.00 10.12 0.84
N GLY A 363 20.17 10.64 -0.36
CA GLY A 363 21.02 10.09 -1.35
C GLY A 363 22.03 11.17 -1.75
N GLN A 364 22.86 11.60 -0.78
CA GLN A 364 24.22 12.15 -0.97
C GLN A 364 24.71 12.70 0.36
N GLU A 365 25.71 12.02 0.93
CA GLU A 365 26.57 12.43 2.04
C GLU A 365 25.85 12.99 3.28
N VAL A 366 25.14 12.12 4.00
CA VAL A 366 24.98 12.31 5.44
C VAL A 366 26.37 12.06 6.05
N ASP A 367 26.94 13.13 6.58
CA ASP A 367 28.19 13.08 7.31
C ASP A 367 28.11 11.88 8.30
N ALA A 368 29.04 10.93 8.20
CA ALA A 368 29.10 9.73 9.06
C ALA A 368 29.14 10.04 10.57
N LYS A 369 29.25 11.33 10.94
CA LYS A 369 29.06 11.86 12.29
C LYS A 369 27.60 11.93 12.75
N LEU A 370 26.61 11.95 11.85
CA LEU A 370 25.16 12.04 12.21
C LEU A 370 24.56 10.66 12.54
N GLU A 371 25.07 9.57 12.00
CA GLU A 371 24.56 8.22 12.30
C GLU A 371 24.73 7.84 13.80
N GLY A 372 25.78 8.32 14.47
CA GLY A 372 25.96 8.15 15.92
C GLY A 372 25.14 9.10 16.81
N LEU A 373 24.45 10.08 16.23
CA LEU A 373 23.68 11.10 16.94
C LEU A 373 22.16 10.83 16.95
N LEU A 374 21.67 9.89 16.13
CA LEU A 374 20.22 9.58 16.03
C LEU A 374 19.62 9.09 17.35
N ASP A 375 20.42 8.45 18.20
CA ASP A 375 20.00 8.01 19.53
C ASP A 375 20.03 9.14 20.59
N LYS A 376 20.40 10.36 20.17
CA LYS A 376 20.52 11.53 21.06
C LYS A 376 19.78 12.74 20.49
N PRO A 377 18.45 12.78 20.60
CA PRO A 377 17.61 13.83 20.02
C PRO A 377 18.05 15.26 20.33
N SER A 378 18.58 15.51 21.54
CA SER A 378 19.06 16.83 21.96
C SER A 378 20.32 17.27 21.22
N GLU A 379 21.24 16.35 20.88
CA GLU A 379 22.45 16.67 20.12
C GLU A 379 22.14 16.96 18.66
N VAL A 380 21.18 16.22 18.07
CA VAL A 380 20.66 16.49 16.72
C VAL A 380 20.01 17.85 16.66
N PHE A 381 19.17 18.18 17.66
CA PHE A 381 18.50 19.48 17.72
C PHE A 381 19.49 20.64 17.87
N ASP A 382 20.50 20.49 18.72
CA ASP A 382 21.56 21.48 18.88
C ASP A 382 22.39 21.70 17.60
N HIS A 383 22.65 20.63 16.85
CA HIS A 383 23.33 20.71 15.55
C HIS A 383 22.49 21.50 14.53
N LEU A 384 21.19 21.22 14.45
CA LEU A 384 20.26 21.95 13.57
C LEU A 384 20.15 23.43 13.94
N LEU A 385 20.10 23.76 15.24
CA LEU A 385 20.07 25.16 15.70
C LEU A 385 21.34 25.95 15.35
N LYS A 386 22.51 25.28 15.33
CA LYS A 386 23.78 25.93 14.92
C LYS A 386 23.79 26.31 13.45
N GLN A 387 23.08 25.56 12.59
CA GLN A 387 22.98 25.84 11.16
C GLN A 387 22.02 26.97 10.82
N GLN A 388 21.17 27.41 11.78
CA GLN A 388 20.26 28.55 11.60
C GLN A 388 20.97 29.86 11.88
N ALA A 389 21.44 30.50 10.82
CA ALA A 389 22.16 31.79 10.93
C ALA A 389 21.25 32.95 11.30
N ASP A 390 19.94 32.85 11.02
CA ASP A 390 18.96 33.95 11.19
C ASP A 390 18.33 34.03 12.58
N LEU A 391 18.62 33.03 13.46
CA LEU A 391 18.09 33.04 14.83
C LEU A 391 19.05 33.74 15.80
N SER A 392 18.51 34.62 16.64
CA SER A 392 19.26 35.20 17.74
C SER A 392 19.68 34.16 18.78
N ASP A 393 20.72 34.45 19.56
CA ASP A 393 21.15 33.53 20.64
C ASP A 393 20.08 33.35 21.72
N GLU A 394 19.22 34.37 21.91
CA GLU A 394 18.08 34.30 22.83
C GLU A 394 16.98 33.36 22.32
N ASP A 395 16.68 33.40 21.01
CA ASP A 395 15.74 32.49 20.37
C ASP A 395 16.27 31.06 20.39
N LYS A 396 17.55 30.85 20.11
CA LYS A 396 18.19 29.50 20.16
C LYS A 396 18.14 28.92 21.57
N SER A 397 18.31 29.77 22.60
CA SER A 397 18.23 29.34 24.00
C SER A 397 16.81 28.98 24.41
N SER A 398 15.82 29.76 23.98
CA SER A 398 14.40 29.50 24.20
C SER A 398 13.93 28.20 23.52
N LEU A 399 14.37 27.96 22.29
CA LEU A 399 14.08 26.74 21.53
C LEU A 399 14.70 25.48 22.17
N ARG A 400 15.93 25.60 22.70
CA ARG A 400 16.56 24.49 23.47
C ARG A 400 15.76 24.13 24.71
N LEU A 401 15.31 25.12 25.44
CA LEU A 401 14.50 24.89 26.65
C LEU A 401 13.15 24.23 26.31
N ALA A 402 12.49 24.70 25.27
CA ALA A 402 11.25 24.14 24.80
C ALA A 402 11.41 22.65 24.33
N PHE A 403 12.49 22.38 23.58
CA PHE A 403 12.79 21.02 23.10
C PHE A 403 13.08 20.05 24.25
N ARG A 404 13.87 20.45 25.25
CA ARG A 404 14.11 19.60 26.44
C ARG A 404 12.82 19.26 27.18
N LYS A 405 11.92 20.24 27.39
CA LYS A 405 10.61 19.97 28.00
C LYS A 405 9.74 19.01 27.19
N LEU A 406 9.91 18.99 25.87
CA LEU A 406 9.19 18.08 24.99
C LEU A 406 9.75 16.64 25.12
N VAL A 407 11.06 16.49 25.10
CA VAL A 407 11.75 15.18 25.22
C VAL A 407 11.54 14.54 26.60
N GLU A 408 11.45 15.34 27.67
CA GLU A 408 11.15 14.85 29.03
C GLU A 408 9.70 14.32 29.20
N ARG A 409 8.81 14.54 28.23
CA ARG A 409 7.39 14.09 28.25
C ARG A 409 7.11 12.88 27.40
N ILE A 410 8.11 12.39 26.66
CA ILE A 410 8.05 11.19 25.84
C ILE A 410 8.74 10.03 26.57
#